data_9b1f9e8fc62c2d3769371113f743ebe1
#
_entry.id   9b1f9e8fc62c2d3769371113f743ebe1
#
_cell.length_a   1.000
_cell.length_b   1.000
_cell.length_c   1.000
_cell.angle_alpha   90.00
_cell.angle_beta   90.00
_cell.angle_gamma   90.00
#
_symmetry.space_group_name_H-M   'P 1'
#
loop_
_entity.id
_entity.type
_entity.pdbx_description
1 polymer ?
#
loop_
_entity_poly.entity_id
_entity_poly.type
_entity_poly.pdbx_seq_one_letter_code
_entity_poly.pdbx_strand_id
1 'polypeptide(L)'
;GETPEEAARRELGEETGLRLVAITHVLPPAACTVGIGDERTVCLFGIAEGTFRPSSDPMEEIESGWYTRAQVRALHETDLFGSWALAYSWMFANGCLPEV
;
A
#
# COMPACT_ATOMS: atom_id res chain seq x y z
N GLY A 1 10.02 6.94 -18.29
CA GLY A 1 9.48 6.13 -17.24
C GLY A 1 8.27 6.74 -16.56
N GLU A 2 7.58 5.91 -15.82
CA GLU A 2 6.42 6.35 -15.04
C GLU A 2 6.87 7.15 -13.80
N THR A 3 6.06 8.14 -13.43
CA THR A 3 6.21 8.76 -12.10
C THR A 3 5.71 7.78 -11.03
N PRO A 4 6.09 7.98 -9.75
CA PRO A 4 5.55 7.14 -8.68
C PRO A 4 4.03 7.15 -8.62
N GLU A 5 3.39 8.28 -8.89
CA GLU A 5 1.92 8.40 -8.91
C GLU A 5 1.30 7.60 -10.04
N GLU A 6 1.89 7.67 -11.23
CA GLU A 6 1.42 6.90 -12.39
C GLU A 6 1.57 5.40 -12.15
N ALA A 7 2.70 4.99 -11.60
CA ALA A 7 2.95 3.58 -11.25
C ALA A 7 1.95 3.09 -10.21
N ALA A 8 1.68 3.89 -9.17
CA ALA A 8 0.73 3.54 -8.13
C ALA A 8 -0.69 3.34 -8.68
N ARG A 9 -1.13 4.22 -9.58
CA ARG A 9 -2.45 4.10 -10.22
C ARG A 9 -2.55 2.83 -11.05
N ARG A 10 -1.52 2.56 -11.84
CA ARG A 10 -1.48 1.37 -12.70
C ARG A 10 -1.45 0.08 -11.86
N GLU A 11 -0.56 0.01 -10.89
CA GLU A 11 -0.39 -1.19 -10.06
C GLU A 11 -1.63 -1.48 -9.21
N LEU A 12 -2.25 -0.45 -8.65
CA LEU A 12 -3.48 -0.64 -7.88
C LEU A 12 -4.59 -1.23 -8.76
N GLY A 13 -4.73 -0.72 -9.98
CA GLY A 13 -5.70 -1.24 -10.94
C GLY A 13 -5.41 -2.68 -11.35
N GLU A 14 -4.15 -2.99 -11.65
CA GLU A 14 -3.74 -4.32 -12.06
C GLU A 14 -3.90 -5.36 -10.94
N GLU A 15 -3.52 -5.00 -9.73
CA GLU A 15 -3.52 -5.93 -8.59
C GLU A 15 -4.87 -6.08 -7.91
N THR A 16 -5.68 -5.04 -7.87
CA THR A 16 -6.92 -5.04 -7.10
C THR A 16 -8.18 -4.76 -7.91
N GLY A 17 -8.05 -4.13 -9.07
CA GLY A 17 -9.18 -3.63 -9.85
C GLY A 17 -9.74 -2.29 -9.34
N LEU A 18 -9.14 -1.72 -8.31
CA LEU A 18 -9.57 -0.44 -7.76
C LEU A 18 -8.99 0.73 -8.56
N ARG A 19 -9.66 1.88 -8.46
CA ARG A 19 -9.22 3.12 -9.04
C ARG A 19 -8.73 4.07 -7.94
N LEU A 20 -7.54 4.62 -8.12
CA LEU A 20 -6.99 5.62 -7.22
C LEU A 20 -7.58 6.99 -7.57
N VAL A 21 -8.51 7.47 -6.75
CA VAL A 21 -9.24 8.71 -6.98
C VAL A 21 -8.38 9.93 -6.70
N ALA A 22 -7.64 9.89 -5.61
CA ALA A 22 -6.78 11.00 -5.19
C ALA A 22 -5.57 10.45 -4.45
N ILE A 23 -4.44 11.14 -4.60
CA ILE A 23 -3.23 10.85 -3.84
C ILE A 23 -3.11 11.93 -2.78
N THR A 24 -3.10 11.54 -1.51
CA THR A 24 -3.05 12.49 -0.39
C THR A 24 -1.64 12.73 0.11
N HIS A 25 -0.78 11.72 0.05
CA HIS A 25 0.60 11.81 0.52
C HIS A 25 1.53 11.02 -0.38
N VAL A 26 2.67 11.61 -0.71
CA VAL A 26 3.78 10.91 -1.40
C VAL A 26 4.99 11.04 -0.49
N LEU A 27 5.47 9.93 0.02
CA LEU A 27 6.62 9.92 0.91
C LEU A 27 7.93 9.94 0.11
N PRO A 28 9.01 10.42 0.71
CA PRO A 28 10.31 10.37 0.05
C PRO A 28 10.73 8.93 -0.29
N PRO A 29 11.53 8.73 -1.35
CA PRO A 29 12.05 7.41 -1.66
C PRO A 29 12.85 6.83 -0.50
N ALA A 30 12.66 5.53 -0.24
CA ALA A 30 13.36 4.81 0.80
C ALA A 30 14.12 3.63 0.22
N ALA A 31 15.28 3.33 0.77
CA ALA A 31 16.05 2.16 0.36
C ALA A 31 15.38 0.89 0.90
N CYS A 32 15.13 -0.08 0.01
CA CYS A 32 14.54 -1.37 0.40
C CYS A 32 15.56 -2.25 1.09
N THR A 33 16.82 -2.20 0.65
CA THR A 33 17.91 -3.04 1.15
C THR A 33 19.16 -2.20 1.26
N VAL A 34 19.55 -1.86 2.49
CA VAL A 34 20.73 -1.01 2.73
C VAL A 34 22.00 -1.84 2.50
N GLY A 35 22.85 -1.36 1.59
CA GLY A 35 24.15 -1.94 1.33
C GLY A 35 24.18 -3.14 0.39
N ILE A 36 23.04 -3.61 -0.14
CA ILE A 36 22.98 -4.78 -0.99
C ILE A 36 22.47 -4.47 -2.40
N GLY A 37 21.80 -3.33 -2.62
CA GLY A 37 21.28 -2.96 -3.93
C GLY A 37 20.86 -1.52 -4.01
N ASP A 38 20.48 -1.09 -5.21
CA ASP A 38 20.04 0.27 -5.50
C ASP A 38 18.51 0.43 -5.52
N GLU A 39 17.79 -0.59 -5.09
CA GLU A 39 16.34 -0.54 -5.10
C GLU A 39 15.80 0.50 -4.12
N ARG A 40 14.87 1.30 -4.61
CA ARG A 40 14.17 2.30 -3.82
C ARG A 40 12.68 2.10 -3.94
N THR A 41 11.97 2.34 -2.85
CA THR A 41 10.53 2.25 -2.80
C THR A 41 9.95 3.60 -2.43
N VAL A 42 8.89 3.99 -3.12
CA VAL A 42 8.12 5.18 -2.78
C VAL A 42 6.76 4.73 -2.26
N CYS A 43 6.43 5.14 -1.05
CA CYS A 43 5.13 4.86 -0.46
C CYS A 43 4.18 6.04 -0.68
N LEU A 44 2.96 5.74 -1.07
CA LEU A 44 1.92 6.74 -1.27
C LEU A 44 0.70 6.37 -0.45
N PHE A 45 -0.03 7.40 0.00
CA PHE A 45 -1.35 7.24 0.58
C PHE A 45 -2.36 7.94 -0.30
N GLY A 46 -3.53 7.37 -0.42
CA GLY A 46 -4.55 7.94 -1.28
C GLY A 46 -5.94 7.41 -0.97
N ILE A 47 -6.87 7.87 -1.78
CA ILE A 47 -8.27 7.47 -1.71
C ILE A 47 -8.57 6.63 -2.94
N ALA A 48 -9.07 5.43 -2.72
CA ALA A 48 -9.42 4.50 -3.79
C ALA A 48 -10.92 4.18 -3.76
N GLU A 49 -11.46 3.80 -4.91
CA GLU A 49 -12.84 3.37 -5.06
C GLU A 49 -12.94 2.20 -6.01
N GLY A 50 -14.07 1.53 -6.01
CA GLY A 50 -14.36 0.43 -6.90
C GLY A 50 -14.61 -0.88 -6.17
N THR A 51 -14.62 -1.95 -6.95
CA THR A 51 -14.84 -3.29 -6.45
C THR A 51 -13.60 -4.14 -6.69
N PHE A 52 -13.20 -4.88 -5.68
CA PHE A 52 -12.06 -5.79 -5.81
C PHE A 52 -12.33 -6.83 -6.88
N ARG A 53 -11.33 -7.02 -7.74
CA ARG A 53 -11.31 -8.05 -8.76
C ARG A 53 -10.50 -9.23 -8.25
N PRO A 54 -10.93 -10.48 -8.48
CA PRO A 54 -10.10 -11.63 -8.15
C PRO A 54 -8.76 -11.56 -8.88
N SER A 55 -7.67 -11.98 -8.21
CA SER A 55 -6.37 -12.07 -8.86
C SER A 55 -6.45 -13.04 -10.02
N SER A 56 -5.89 -12.65 -11.16
CA SER A 56 -5.83 -13.50 -12.34
C SER A 56 -4.67 -14.50 -12.31
N ASP A 57 -3.75 -14.33 -11.36
CA ASP A 57 -2.61 -15.23 -11.21
C ASP A 57 -2.91 -16.27 -10.13
N PRO A 58 -3.07 -17.58 -10.53
CA PRO A 58 -3.36 -18.62 -9.57
C PRO A 58 -2.22 -18.92 -8.59
N MET A 59 -1.02 -18.38 -8.85
CA MET A 59 0.13 -18.53 -7.96
C MET A 59 0.24 -17.40 -6.94
N GLU A 60 -0.55 -16.33 -7.07
CA GLU A 60 -0.59 -15.24 -6.11
C GLU A 60 -1.72 -15.47 -5.11
N GLU A 61 -1.34 -15.70 -3.86
CA GLU A 61 -2.29 -15.78 -2.75
C GLU A 61 -2.48 -14.39 -2.13
N ILE A 62 -2.89 -13.41 -2.95
CA ILE A 62 -3.18 -12.07 -2.46
C ILE A 62 -4.67 -11.97 -2.15
N GLU A 63 -4.99 -11.83 -0.87
CA GLU A 63 -6.32 -11.48 -0.43
C GLU A 63 -6.42 -9.98 -0.27
N SER A 64 -7.21 -9.35 -1.11
CA SER A 64 -7.48 -7.91 -1.04
C SER A 64 -8.88 -7.69 -0.49
N GLY A 65 -9.06 -6.65 0.31
CA GLY A 65 -10.34 -6.31 0.88
C GLY A 65 -10.33 -4.93 1.51
N TRP A 66 -11.51 -4.48 1.92
CA TRP A 66 -11.65 -3.26 2.68
C TRP A 66 -11.55 -3.57 4.17
N TYR A 67 -10.69 -2.82 4.87
CA TYR A 67 -10.45 -3.02 6.30
C TYR A 67 -10.62 -1.68 7.03
N THR A 68 -11.33 -1.73 8.15
CA THR A 68 -11.39 -0.57 9.05
C THR A 68 -10.06 -0.41 9.78
N ARG A 69 -9.84 0.76 10.39
CA ARG A 69 -8.66 0.97 11.23
C ARG A 69 -8.57 -0.06 12.35
N ALA A 70 -9.69 -0.39 12.99
CA ALA A 70 -9.73 -1.41 14.04
C ALA A 70 -9.33 -2.79 13.50
N GLN A 71 -9.78 -3.15 12.31
CA GLN A 71 -9.41 -4.42 11.68
C GLN A 71 -7.93 -4.47 11.34
N VAL A 72 -7.35 -3.36 10.85
CA VAL A 72 -5.91 -3.29 10.56
C VAL A 72 -5.10 -3.45 11.85
N ARG A 73 -5.53 -2.81 12.94
CA ARG A 73 -4.88 -2.98 14.25
C ARG A 73 -4.91 -4.43 14.73
N ALA A 74 -6.04 -5.11 14.51
CA ALA A 74 -6.15 -6.53 14.85
C ALA A 74 -5.19 -7.39 14.03
N LEU A 75 -5.03 -7.09 12.74
CA LEU A 75 -4.08 -7.78 11.87
C LEU A 75 -2.63 -7.59 12.34
N HIS A 76 -2.27 -6.43 12.89
CA HIS A 76 -0.93 -6.18 13.43
C HIS A 76 -0.59 -7.12 14.58
N GLU A 77 -1.58 -7.60 15.32
CA GLU A 77 -1.37 -8.50 16.46
C GLU A 77 -1.23 -9.96 16.03
N THR A 78 -1.81 -10.34 14.89
CA THR A 78 -1.91 -11.72 14.46
C THR A 78 -1.06 -12.07 13.25
N ASP A 79 -0.76 -11.11 12.40
CA ASP A 79 -0.11 -11.32 11.12
C ASP A 79 1.29 -10.72 11.10
N LEU A 80 2.18 -11.35 10.34
CA LEU A 80 3.53 -10.84 10.14
C LEU A 80 3.56 -9.88 8.95
N PHE A 81 3.92 -8.63 9.22
CA PHE A 81 4.05 -7.59 8.19
C PHE A 81 5.52 -7.37 7.85
N GLY A 82 5.79 -6.97 6.62
CA GLY A 82 7.09 -6.43 6.25
C GLY A 82 7.35 -5.12 7.01
N SER A 83 8.62 -4.80 7.28
CA SER A 83 9.00 -3.70 8.19
C SER A 83 8.35 -2.35 7.87
N TRP A 84 8.43 -1.90 6.63
CA TRP A 84 7.86 -0.59 6.29
C TRP A 84 6.35 -0.65 6.03
N ALA A 85 5.83 -1.80 5.59
CA ALA A 85 4.38 -2.00 5.50
C ALA A 85 3.75 -1.95 6.89
N LEU A 86 4.40 -2.51 7.90
CA LEU A 86 3.96 -2.40 9.29
C LEU A 86 3.95 -0.95 9.75
N ALA A 87 5.03 -0.20 9.51
CA ALA A 87 5.14 1.18 9.97
C ALA A 87 4.04 2.06 9.37
N TYR A 88 3.83 2.00 8.06
CA TYR A 88 2.84 2.86 7.39
C TYR A 88 1.41 2.44 7.67
N SER A 89 1.12 1.14 7.73
CA SER A 89 -0.22 0.67 8.10
C SER A 89 -0.54 0.98 9.56
N TRP A 90 0.47 0.96 10.43
CA TRP A 90 0.32 1.36 11.83
C TRP A 90 -0.04 2.85 11.94
N MET A 91 0.62 3.71 11.17
CA MET A 91 0.30 5.14 11.12
C MET A 91 -1.15 5.36 10.67
N PHE A 92 -1.57 4.67 9.63
CA PHE A 92 -2.95 4.75 9.15
C PHE A 92 -3.93 4.29 10.23
N ALA A 93 -3.68 3.12 10.83
CA ALA A 93 -4.59 2.50 11.80
C ALA A 93 -4.76 3.35 13.07
N ASN A 94 -3.73 4.12 13.43
CA ASN A 94 -3.73 4.92 14.65
C ASN A 94 -3.95 6.42 14.40
N GLY A 95 -4.33 6.79 13.19
CA GLY A 95 -4.65 8.18 12.86
C GLY A 95 -3.47 9.14 12.90
N CYS A 96 -2.26 8.62 12.63
CA CYS A 96 -1.02 9.39 12.73
C CYS A 96 -0.53 9.95 11.39
N LEU A 97 -1.34 9.86 10.34
CA LEU A 97 -0.97 10.44 9.04
C LEU A 97 -1.05 11.96 9.11
N PRO A 98 -0.11 12.67 8.46
CA PRO A 98 -0.18 14.13 8.40
C PRO A 98 -1.48 14.59 7.73
N GLU A 99 -1.99 15.74 8.15
CA GLU A 99 -3.13 16.36 7.48
C GLU A 99 -2.70 16.91 6.12
N VAL A 100 -3.61 16.83 5.17
CA VAL A 100 -3.37 17.30 3.80
C VAL A 100 -3.73 18.77 3.67
#